data_cf1709c9603ed8d8d3549d8ddfed59c4
#
_entry.id   cf1709c9603ed8d8d3549d8ddfed59c4
#
_cell.length_a   1.000
_cell.length_b   1.000
_cell.length_c   1.000
_cell.angle_alpha   90.00
_cell.angle_beta   90.00
_cell.angle_gamma   90.00
#
_symmetry.space_group_name_H-M   'P 1'
#
loop_
_entity.id
_entity.type
_entity.pdbx_description
1 polymer ?
#
loop_
_entity_poly.entity_id
_entity_poly.type
_entity_poly.pdbx_seq_one_letter_code
_entity_poly.pdbx_strand_id
1 'polypeptide(L)'
;MLNAGERLDDLQFNGLMLIQRADAYCFTSDAVLLANSVAAGAGDKVADLGAGSGIISVIIAAKRGASVTAVEFQPWAAELARRNAELNKLSDKISVYEGDIKGCHEKLPVFDAVVSNPPYFKAGSGEVRGDVRSALSRHESTCTLQDLAAEGALLLREGGRFYMVHKVERMAEALTLLSNHALQPKSVTLIYPKPGRQADTFIVTAVKGGRPGMKLNSLTVYNEDGSMTAEAAKMYGKN
;
A
#
# COMPACT_ATOMS: atom_id res chain seq x y z
N MET A 1 -10.11 16.44 16.73
CA MET A 1 -10.76 15.64 17.81
C MET A 1 -11.01 14.23 17.29
N LEU A 2 -10.89 13.21 18.16
CA LEU A 2 -11.27 11.84 17.82
C LEU A 2 -12.78 11.67 17.91
N ASN A 3 -13.38 10.94 16.97
CA ASN A 3 -14.78 10.56 17.02
C ASN A 3 -14.96 9.28 17.88
N ALA A 4 -16.20 8.95 18.24
CA ALA A 4 -16.49 7.70 18.95
C ALA A 4 -15.99 6.49 18.15
N GLY A 5 -15.31 5.54 18.82
CA GLY A 5 -14.72 4.36 18.18
C GLY A 5 -13.39 4.59 17.46
N GLU A 6 -12.86 5.81 17.45
CA GLU A 6 -11.53 6.12 16.92
C GLU A 6 -10.45 6.05 17.99
N ARG A 7 -9.25 5.69 17.57
CA ARG A 7 -8.04 5.71 18.39
C ARG A 7 -6.92 6.42 17.65
N LEU A 8 -5.93 6.91 18.41
CA LEU A 8 -4.73 7.53 17.88
C LEU A 8 -3.56 6.55 18.06
N ASP A 9 -2.91 6.18 16.97
CA ASP A 9 -1.75 5.30 16.95
C ASP A 9 -0.49 6.10 16.59
N ASP A 10 0.58 5.90 17.37
CA ASP A 10 1.91 6.41 17.05
C ASP A 10 2.58 5.48 16.04
N LEU A 11 2.96 6.00 14.88
CA LEU A 11 3.69 5.24 13.85
C LEU A 11 5.14 4.96 14.25
N GLN A 12 5.61 5.49 15.40
CA GLN A 12 6.98 5.37 15.89
C GLN A 12 8.03 5.83 14.87
N PHE A 13 7.64 6.80 14.07
CA PHE A 13 8.45 7.38 13.02
C PHE A 13 8.26 8.90 12.99
N ASN A 14 9.28 9.66 13.38
CA ASN A 14 9.32 11.14 13.34
C ASN A 14 8.08 11.84 13.95
N GLY A 15 7.43 11.23 14.93
CA GLY A 15 6.24 11.78 15.58
C GLY A 15 4.97 11.73 14.74
N LEU A 16 4.96 10.94 13.66
CA LEU A 16 3.76 10.73 12.85
C LEU A 16 2.71 9.93 13.63
N MET A 17 1.49 10.46 13.61
CA MET A 17 0.34 9.87 14.28
C MET A 17 -0.73 9.48 13.27
N LEU A 18 -1.52 8.45 13.56
CA LEU A 18 -2.59 8.00 12.70
C LEU A 18 -3.89 7.79 13.47
N ILE A 19 -4.96 8.44 13.02
CA ILE A 19 -6.30 8.15 13.51
C ILE A 19 -6.80 6.89 12.82
N GLN A 20 -7.26 5.91 13.60
CA GLN A 20 -7.85 4.66 13.10
C GLN A 20 -9.18 4.39 13.79
N ARG A 21 -10.03 3.62 13.11
CA ARG A 21 -11.27 3.10 13.70
C ARG A 21 -11.02 1.70 14.24
N ALA A 22 -11.45 1.45 15.48
CA ALA A 22 -11.27 0.15 16.14
C ALA A 22 -12.14 -0.95 15.49
N ASP A 23 -13.25 -0.57 14.86
CA ASP A 23 -14.20 -1.45 14.16
C ASP A 23 -13.90 -1.62 12.66
N ALA A 24 -12.79 -1.04 12.16
CA ALA A 24 -12.36 -1.13 10.77
C ALA A 24 -11.04 -1.90 10.65
N TYR A 25 -10.62 -2.14 9.39
CA TYR A 25 -9.32 -2.71 9.11
C TYR A 25 -8.21 -1.76 9.56
N CYS A 26 -7.48 -2.16 10.61
CA CYS A 26 -6.29 -1.44 11.03
C CYS A 26 -5.13 -1.75 10.09
N PHE A 27 -4.26 -0.78 9.87
CA PHE A 27 -3.06 -1.01 9.06
C PHE A 27 -2.20 -2.15 9.65
N THR A 28 -1.54 -2.86 8.76
CA THR A 28 -0.58 -3.91 9.11
C THR A 28 0.85 -3.40 8.91
N SER A 29 1.79 -4.13 9.48
CA SER A 29 3.23 -3.93 9.23
C SER A 29 3.58 -3.89 7.74
N ASP A 30 2.80 -4.59 6.91
CA ASP A 30 3.00 -4.66 5.47
C ASP A 30 2.86 -3.29 4.78
N ALA A 31 1.90 -2.46 5.24
CA ALA A 31 1.72 -1.10 4.73
C ALA A 31 2.95 -0.22 5.02
N VAL A 32 3.54 -0.36 6.20
CA VAL A 32 4.76 0.39 6.58
C VAL A 32 5.96 -0.07 5.74
N LEU A 33 6.14 -1.37 5.57
CA LEU A 33 7.22 -1.93 4.73
C LEU A 33 7.06 -1.49 3.27
N LEU A 34 5.83 -1.55 2.74
CA LEU A 34 5.54 -1.11 1.38
C LEU A 34 5.84 0.37 1.19
N ALA A 35 5.34 1.25 2.08
CA ALA A 35 5.58 2.70 2.00
C ALA A 35 7.08 3.03 2.01
N ASN A 36 7.86 2.30 2.83
CA ASN A 36 9.31 2.47 2.90
C ASN A 36 10.07 1.90 1.69
N SER A 37 9.46 0.99 0.92
CA SER A 37 10.02 0.46 -0.32
C SER A 37 9.85 1.41 -1.51
N VAL A 38 8.98 2.41 -1.40
CA VAL A 38 8.70 3.35 -2.50
C VAL A 38 9.90 4.30 -2.69
N ALA A 39 10.49 4.22 -3.87
CA ALA A 39 11.54 5.14 -4.29
C ALA A 39 10.89 6.35 -4.98
N ALA A 40 10.54 7.34 -4.20
CA ALA A 40 10.06 8.64 -4.65
C ALA A 40 10.88 9.75 -3.98
N GLY A 41 10.87 10.94 -4.53
CA GLY A 41 11.56 12.11 -4.01
C GLY A 41 10.67 13.36 -4.00
N ALA A 42 11.20 14.47 -3.50
CA ALA A 42 10.53 15.76 -3.58
C ALA A 42 10.28 16.13 -5.06
N GLY A 43 9.03 16.44 -5.39
CA GLY A 43 8.60 16.73 -6.76
C GLY A 43 7.96 15.54 -7.49
N ASP A 44 8.18 14.30 -7.05
CA ASP A 44 7.48 13.14 -7.61
C ASP A 44 6.00 13.13 -7.19
N LYS A 45 5.15 12.65 -8.10
CA LYS A 45 3.72 12.42 -7.88
C LYS A 45 3.49 10.92 -7.67
N VAL A 46 2.82 10.56 -6.58
CA VAL A 46 2.51 9.18 -6.21
C VAL A 46 1.00 9.00 -6.10
N ALA A 47 0.45 7.95 -6.70
CA ALA A 47 -0.92 7.51 -6.43
C ALA A 47 -0.90 6.35 -5.45
N ASP A 48 -1.71 6.43 -4.39
CA ASP A 48 -1.92 5.37 -3.38
C ASP A 48 -3.32 4.78 -3.61
N LEU A 49 -3.38 3.61 -4.26
CA LEU A 49 -4.63 2.99 -4.69
C LEU A 49 -5.21 2.10 -3.59
N GLY A 50 -6.41 2.43 -3.11
CA GLY A 50 -7.02 1.79 -1.95
C GLY A 50 -6.37 2.26 -0.65
N ALA A 51 -6.23 3.57 -0.49
CA ALA A 51 -5.43 4.19 0.56
C ALA A 51 -5.93 3.92 1.99
N GLY A 52 -7.21 3.52 2.16
CA GLY A 52 -7.79 3.34 3.48
C GLY A 52 -7.68 4.60 4.34
N SER A 53 -7.14 4.48 5.53
CA SER A 53 -6.88 5.62 6.43
C SER A 53 -5.69 6.51 6.00
N GLY A 54 -5.02 6.21 4.88
CA GLY A 54 -3.94 7.01 4.31
C GLY A 54 -2.56 6.79 4.91
N ILE A 55 -2.30 5.67 5.60
CA ILE A 55 -1.00 5.41 6.23
C ILE A 55 0.16 5.43 5.25
N ILE A 56 0.01 4.79 4.07
CA ILE A 56 1.05 4.74 3.04
C ILE A 56 1.31 6.15 2.52
N SER A 57 0.23 6.89 2.24
CA SER A 57 0.29 8.29 1.81
C SER A 57 1.03 9.17 2.81
N VAL A 58 0.71 9.07 4.12
CA VAL A 58 1.36 9.84 5.20
C VAL A 58 2.86 9.54 5.28
N ILE A 59 3.25 8.26 5.25
CA ILE A 59 4.66 7.85 5.33
C ILE A 59 5.45 8.36 4.10
N ILE A 60 4.90 8.20 2.90
CA ILE A 60 5.56 8.63 1.65
C ILE A 60 5.71 10.15 1.64
N ALA A 61 4.65 10.89 1.92
CA ALA A 61 4.70 12.35 1.93
C ALA A 61 5.69 12.89 2.97
N ALA A 62 5.65 12.37 4.20
CA ALA A 62 6.54 12.80 5.27
C ALA A 62 8.01 12.44 5.02
N LYS A 63 8.27 11.21 4.55
CA LYS A 63 9.64 10.69 4.42
C LYS A 63 10.31 11.11 3.12
N ARG A 64 9.55 11.23 2.05
CA ARG A 64 10.07 11.47 0.69
C ARG A 64 9.83 12.89 0.19
N GLY A 65 8.90 13.63 0.82
CA GLY A 65 8.49 14.95 0.35
C GLY A 65 7.70 14.92 -0.96
N ALA A 66 7.31 13.74 -1.42
CA ALA A 66 6.51 13.55 -2.63
C ALA A 66 5.07 14.06 -2.44
N SER A 67 4.44 14.45 -3.55
CA SER A 67 3.00 14.73 -3.56
C SER A 67 2.25 13.41 -3.75
N VAL A 68 1.28 13.12 -2.89
CA VAL A 68 0.52 11.86 -2.90
C VAL A 68 -0.95 12.13 -3.17
N THR A 69 -1.54 11.38 -4.11
CA THR A 69 -2.99 11.31 -4.29
C THR A 69 -3.47 9.98 -3.72
N ALA A 70 -4.15 10.03 -2.60
CA ALA A 70 -4.80 8.90 -1.96
C ALA A 70 -6.14 8.62 -2.65
N VAL A 71 -6.28 7.46 -3.31
CA VAL A 71 -7.52 7.02 -3.97
C VAL A 71 -8.25 6.07 -3.03
N GLU A 72 -9.44 6.44 -2.59
CA GLU A 72 -10.23 5.63 -1.66
C GLU A 72 -11.71 5.70 -2.01
N PHE A 73 -12.33 4.53 -2.10
CA PHE A 73 -13.75 4.42 -2.47
C PHE A 73 -14.69 4.67 -1.29
N GLN A 74 -14.29 4.27 -0.08
CA GLN A 74 -15.15 4.36 1.09
C GLN A 74 -15.12 5.78 1.67
N PRO A 75 -16.26 6.50 1.73
CA PRO A 75 -16.29 7.89 2.19
C PRO A 75 -15.70 8.08 3.60
N TRP A 76 -15.98 7.14 4.52
CA TRP A 76 -15.46 7.21 5.88
C TRP A 76 -13.92 7.03 5.95
N ALA A 77 -13.34 6.20 5.07
CA ALA A 77 -11.90 5.98 5.01
C ALA A 77 -11.21 7.16 4.32
N ALA A 78 -11.80 7.68 3.25
CA ALA A 78 -11.34 8.90 2.59
C ALA A 78 -11.34 10.10 3.56
N GLU A 79 -12.35 10.23 4.41
CA GLU A 79 -12.39 11.25 5.45
C GLU A 79 -11.27 11.05 6.50
N LEU A 80 -11.02 9.80 6.93
CA LEU A 80 -9.89 9.51 7.81
C LEU A 80 -8.55 9.85 7.16
N ALA A 81 -8.37 9.56 5.88
CA ALA A 81 -7.15 9.91 5.16
C ALA A 81 -6.93 11.44 5.11
N ARG A 82 -7.98 12.25 4.89
CA ARG A 82 -7.90 13.72 4.95
C ARG A 82 -7.48 14.20 6.34
N ARG A 83 -8.14 13.69 7.39
CA ARG A 83 -7.82 14.05 8.78
C ARG A 83 -6.42 13.60 9.21
N ASN A 84 -5.94 12.47 8.72
CA ASN A 84 -4.58 12.01 8.96
C ASN A 84 -3.54 12.87 8.24
N ALA A 85 -3.83 13.35 7.05
CA ALA A 85 -2.99 14.33 6.37
C ALA A 85 -2.92 15.65 7.16
N GLU A 86 -4.06 16.17 7.64
CA GLU A 86 -4.13 17.38 8.46
C GLU A 86 -3.39 17.21 9.79
N LEU A 87 -3.64 16.11 10.51
CA LEU A 87 -3.01 15.78 11.79
C LEU A 87 -1.48 15.83 11.72
N ASN A 88 -0.92 15.36 10.61
CA ASN A 88 0.52 15.33 10.36
C ASN A 88 1.05 16.56 9.62
N LYS A 89 0.22 17.59 9.41
CA LYS A 89 0.58 18.82 8.67
C LYS A 89 1.07 18.54 7.24
N LEU A 90 0.42 17.60 6.55
CA LEU A 90 0.75 17.15 5.20
C LEU A 90 -0.37 17.47 4.18
N SER A 91 -1.32 18.35 4.52
CA SER A 91 -2.44 18.69 3.63
C SER A 91 -2.01 19.39 2.34
N ASP A 92 -0.81 19.96 2.29
CA ASP A 92 -0.19 20.51 1.09
C ASP A 92 0.47 19.44 0.19
N LYS A 93 0.69 18.24 0.73
CA LYS A 93 1.34 17.10 0.06
C LYS A 93 0.39 15.96 -0.27
N ILE A 94 -0.70 15.81 0.48
CA ILE A 94 -1.64 14.71 0.33
C ILE A 94 -2.98 15.25 -0.12
N SER A 95 -3.43 14.85 -1.30
CA SER A 95 -4.80 15.04 -1.78
C SER A 95 -5.56 13.71 -1.70
N VAL A 96 -6.86 13.75 -1.43
CA VAL A 96 -7.69 12.54 -1.36
C VAL A 96 -8.75 12.59 -2.45
N TYR A 97 -8.67 11.63 -3.36
CA TYR A 97 -9.69 11.34 -4.36
C TYR A 97 -10.63 10.28 -3.81
N GLU A 98 -11.86 10.69 -3.50
CA GLU A 98 -12.93 9.79 -3.07
C GLU A 98 -13.63 9.23 -4.31
N GLY A 99 -13.36 7.95 -4.62
CA GLY A 99 -13.90 7.31 -5.81
C GLY A 99 -13.33 5.92 -6.04
N ASP A 100 -13.89 5.26 -7.07
CA ASP A 100 -13.45 3.92 -7.49
C ASP A 100 -12.05 3.99 -8.12
N ILE A 101 -11.25 2.97 -7.87
CA ILE A 101 -9.97 2.76 -8.57
C ILE A 101 -10.24 2.57 -10.07
N LYS A 102 -11.29 1.83 -10.43
CA LYS A 102 -11.65 1.61 -11.85
C LYS A 102 -12.07 2.91 -12.51
N GLY A 103 -11.38 3.25 -13.59
CA GLY A 103 -11.64 4.48 -14.36
C GLY A 103 -11.10 5.75 -13.70
N CYS A 104 -10.36 5.66 -12.60
CA CYS A 104 -9.80 6.85 -11.97
C CYS A 104 -8.74 7.55 -12.84
N HIS A 105 -8.09 6.81 -13.77
CA HIS A 105 -7.13 7.40 -14.72
C HIS A 105 -7.74 8.47 -15.63
N GLU A 106 -9.05 8.45 -15.86
CA GLU A 106 -9.75 9.47 -16.66
C GLU A 106 -9.87 10.82 -15.92
N LYS A 107 -9.72 10.80 -14.58
CA LYS A 107 -9.94 11.96 -13.71
C LYS A 107 -8.69 12.43 -12.98
N LEU A 108 -7.66 11.60 -12.94
CA LEU A 108 -6.43 11.86 -12.24
C LEU A 108 -5.27 12.12 -13.22
N PRO A 109 -4.25 12.88 -12.81
CA PRO A 109 -3.07 13.10 -13.64
C PRO A 109 -2.24 11.81 -13.76
N VAL A 110 -1.21 11.85 -14.59
CA VAL A 110 -0.18 10.82 -14.67
C VAL A 110 0.79 10.94 -13.51
N PHE A 111 1.26 9.80 -12.98
CA PHE A 111 2.11 9.69 -11.80
C PHE A 111 3.49 9.10 -12.12
N ASP A 112 4.48 9.41 -11.28
CA ASP A 112 5.82 8.82 -11.29
C ASP A 112 5.84 7.45 -10.63
N ALA A 113 4.99 7.27 -9.62
CA ALA A 113 4.82 6.01 -8.92
C ALA A 113 3.35 5.74 -8.58
N VAL A 114 2.99 4.47 -8.56
CA VAL A 114 1.71 3.96 -8.04
C VAL A 114 2.04 2.95 -6.95
N VAL A 115 1.34 3.04 -5.84
CA VAL A 115 1.48 2.10 -4.72
C VAL A 115 0.10 1.55 -4.34
N SER A 116 0.04 0.28 -3.94
CA SER A 116 -1.17 -0.33 -3.41
C SER A 116 -0.89 -1.43 -2.41
N ASN A 117 -1.64 -1.44 -1.33
CA ASN A 117 -1.77 -2.54 -0.37
C ASN A 117 -3.21 -3.06 -0.44
N PRO A 118 -3.56 -3.83 -1.49
CA PRO A 118 -4.92 -4.29 -1.66
C PRO A 118 -5.30 -5.31 -0.58
N PRO A 119 -6.59 -5.45 -0.27
CA PRO A 119 -7.06 -6.49 0.62
C PRO A 119 -6.69 -7.89 0.08
N TYR A 120 -6.40 -8.86 0.96
CA TYR A 120 -5.76 -10.13 0.59
C TYR A 120 -6.74 -11.26 0.20
N PHE A 121 -8.06 -11.05 0.31
CA PHE A 121 -9.05 -12.11 0.10
C PHE A 121 -9.53 -12.22 -1.36
N LYS A 122 -9.81 -13.43 -1.84
CA LYS A 122 -10.48 -13.61 -3.14
C LYS A 122 -11.97 -13.33 -3.00
N ALA A 123 -12.55 -12.61 -3.95
CA ALA A 123 -13.99 -12.54 -4.11
C ALA A 123 -14.56 -13.97 -4.17
N GLY A 124 -15.48 -14.32 -3.24
CA GLY A 124 -16.14 -15.64 -3.22
C GLY A 124 -15.48 -16.71 -2.34
N SER A 125 -14.40 -16.47 -1.62
CA SER A 125 -13.89 -17.40 -0.62
C SER A 125 -14.75 -17.35 0.64
N GLY A 126 -15.58 -18.39 0.85
CA GLY A 126 -16.68 -18.46 1.81
C GLY A 126 -16.33 -18.54 3.30
N GLU A 127 -15.21 -18.02 3.77
CA GLU A 127 -14.87 -17.94 5.19
C GLU A 127 -14.93 -16.51 5.71
N VAL A 128 -16.16 -16.06 6.00
CA VAL A 128 -16.38 -14.77 6.65
C VAL A 128 -16.90 -14.99 8.06
N ARG A 129 -16.06 -14.78 9.05
CA ARG A 129 -16.50 -14.65 10.45
C ARG A 129 -16.46 -13.16 10.85
N GLY A 130 -17.65 -12.60 11.06
CA GLY A 130 -17.87 -11.31 11.73
C GLY A 130 -18.19 -10.12 10.81
N ASP A 131 -19.02 -9.20 11.29
CA ASP A 131 -19.66 -8.09 10.57
C ASP A 131 -18.69 -7.11 9.86
N VAL A 132 -17.48 -6.91 10.39
CA VAL A 132 -16.47 -6.00 9.82
C VAL A 132 -15.83 -6.59 8.55
N ARG A 133 -15.63 -7.92 8.50
CA ARG A 133 -15.12 -8.62 7.32
C ARG A 133 -16.10 -8.62 6.16
N SER A 134 -17.40 -8.60 6.44
CA SER A 134 -18.44 -8.59 5.41
C SER A 134 -18.53 -7.27 4.64
N ALA A 135 -18.16 -6.15 5.26
CA ALA A 135 -18.06 -4.86 4.57
C ALA A 135 -16.83 -4.81 3.67
N LEU A 136 -15.70 -5.34 4.13
CA LEU A 136 -14.44 -5.43 3.36
C LEU A 136 -14.56 -6.42 2.20
N SER A 137 -15.14 -7.61 2.42
CA SER A 137 -15.33 -8.61 1.34
C SER A 137 -16.29 -8.14 0.24
N ARG A 138 -17.22 -7.22 0.54
CA ARG A 138 -18.04 -6.57 -0.49
C ARG A 138 -17.24 -5.63 -1.38
N HIS A 139 -16.13 -5.06 -0.87
CA HIS A 139 -15.24 -4.19 -1.67
C HIS A 139 -14.33 -4.96 -2.61
N GLU A 140 -13.86 -6.16 -2.22
CA GLU A 140 -13.11 -7.05 -3.11
C GLU A 140 -13.94 -7.59 -4.27
N SER A 141 -15.26 -7.60 -4.13
CA SER A 141 -16.13 -7.90 -5.27
C SER A 141 -16.09 -6.82 -6.35
N THR A 142 -15.50 -5.63 -6.06
CA THR A 142 -15.51 -4.47 -6.97
C THR A 142 -14.17 -4.17 -7.62
N CYS A 143 -13.03 -4.42 -6.97
CA CYS A 143 -11.69 -4.17 -7.52
C CYS A 143 -10.80 -5.41 -7.40
N THR A 144 -10.47 -6.04 -8.52
CA THR A 144 -9.61 -7.22 -8.61
C THR A 144 -8.13 -6.83 -8.76
N LEU A 145 -7.21 -7.80 -8.59
CA LEU A 145 -5.79 -7.59 -8.93
C LEU A 145 -5.60 -7.20 -10.41
N GLN A 146 -6.45 -7.71 -11.29
CA GLN A 146 -6.43 -7.34 -12.70
C GLN A 146 -6.81 -5.87 -12.91
N ASP A 147 -7.88 -5.40 -12.25
CA ASP A 147 -8.29 -4.00 -12.31
C ASP A 147 -7.18 -3.10 -11.76
N LEU A 148 -6.55 -3.49 -10.64
CA LEU A 148 -5.46 -2.75 -10.03
C LEU A 148 -4.23 -2.65 -10.94
N ALA A 149 -3.86 -3.75 -11.62
CA ALA A 149 -2.75 -3.75 -12.56
C ALA A 149 -3.05 -2.88 -13.79
N ALA A 150 -4.28 -2.97 -14.32
CA ALA A 150 -4.74 -2.17 -15.46
C ALA A 150 -4.73 -0.68 -15.15
N GLU A 151 -5.40 -0.26 -14.06
CA GLU A 151 -5.48 1.14 -13.66
C GLU A 151 -4.11 1.69 -13.26
N GLY A 152 -3.31 0.91 -12.52
CA GLY A 152 -1.95 1.29 -12.18
C GLY A 152 -1.07 1.55 -13.40
N ALA A 153 -1.23 0.74 -14.45
CA ALA A 153 -0.53 0.96 -15.71
C ALA A 153 -0.99 2.23 -16.43
N LEU A 154 -2.29 2.52 -16.45
CA LEU A 154 -2.85 3.72 -17.08
C LEU A 154 -2.43 5.00 -16.34
N LEU A 155 -2.37 4.96 -15.02
CA LEU A 155 -1.95 6.09 -14.18
C LEU A 155 -0.45 6.40 -14.25
N LEU A 156 0.39 5.44 -14.62
CA LEU A 156 1.84 5.64 -14.66
C LEU A 156 2.31 6.27 -15.97
N ARG A 157 3.30 7.18 -15.87
CA ARG A 157 4.11 7.56 -17.04
C ARG A 157 5.00 6.41 -17.49
N GLU A 158 5.53 6.47 -18.71
CA GLU A 158 6.56 5.55 -19.18
C GLU A 158 7.79 5.60 -18.24
N GLY A 159 8.30 4.42 -17.87
CA GLY A 159 9.37 4.27 -16.89
C GLY A 159 8.94 4.50 -15.43
N GLY A 160 7.67 4.85 -15.19
CA GLY A 160 7.09 4.96 -13.84
C GLY A 160 7.05 3.62 -13.12
N ARG A 161 6.97 3.65 -11.79
CA ARG A 161 7.11 2.46 -10.94
C ARG A 161 5.79 2.12 -10.26
N PHE A 162 5.45 0.83 -10.29
CA PHE A 162 4.35 0.25 -9.55
C PHE A 162 4.88 -0.55 -8.35
N TYR A 163 4.30 -0.32 -7.18
CA TYR A 163 4.64 -1.01 -5.94
C TYR A 163 3.42 -1.67 -5.33
N MET A 164 3.54 -2.93 -4.94
CA MET A 164 2.44 -3.64 -4.29
C MET A 164 2.96 -4.63 -3.26
N VAL A 165 2.28 -4.75 -2.13
CA VAL A 165 2.44 -5.86 -1.19
C VAL A 165 1.26 -6.81 -1.33
N HIS A 166 1.51 -8.12 -1.28
CA HIS A 166 0.46 -9.14 -1.33
C HIS A 166 0.90 -10.45 -0.69
N LYS A 167 -0.03 -11.39 -0.48
CA LYS A 167 0.25 -12.74 0.01
C LYS A 167 1.01 -13.56 -1.04
N VAL A 168 2.02 -14.34 -0.56
CA VAL A 168 2.88 -15.18 -1.44
C VAL A 168 2.08 -16.18 -2.26
N GLU A 169 0.98 -16.70 -1.74
CA GLU A 169 0.08 -17.64 -2.46
C GLU A 169 -0.49 -17.06 -3.76
N ARG A 170 -0.58 -15.73 -3.89
CA ARG A 170 -1.03 -15.04 -5.10
C ARG A 170 0.10 -14.41 -5.92
N MET A 171 1.36 -14.71 -5.59
CA MET A 171 2.51 -14.08 -6.25
C MET A 171 2.54 -14.37 -7.75
N ALA A 172 2.34 -15.62 -8.16
CA ALA A 172 2.35 -16.00 -9.58
C ALA A 172 1.25 -15.26 -10.37
N GLU A 173 0.04 -15.19 -9.82
CA GLU A 173 -1.08 -14.43 -10.40
C GLU A 173 -0.72 -12.94 -10.53
N ALA A 174 -0.23 -12.34 -9.46
CA ALA A 174 0.12 -10.93 -9.43
C ALA A 174 1.21 -10.57 -10.46
N LEU A 175 2.29 -11.34 -10.52
CA LEU A 175 3.38 -11.11 -11.47
C LEU A 175 2.92 -11.25 -12.93
N THR A 176 2.05 -12.23 -13.21
CA THR A 176 1.46 -12.43 -14.52
C THR A 176 0.58 -11.25 -14.93
N LEU A 177 -0.32 -10.81 -14.05
CA LEU A 177 -1.21 -9.68 -14.30
C LEU A 177 -0.44 -8.38 -14.54
N LEU A 178 0.58 -8.10 -13.70
CA LEU A 178 1.43 -6.94 -13.90
C LEU A 178 2.09 -6.97 -15.29
N SER A 179 2.69 -8.10 -15.67
CA SER A 179 3.35 -8.25 -16.98
C SER A 179 2.39 -8.07 -18.15
N ASN A 180 1.15 -8.58 -18.03
CA ASN A 180 0.12 -8.45 -19.05
C ASN A 180 -0.33 -6.99 -19.28
N HIS A 181 -0.14 -6.13 -18.27
CA HIS A 181 -0.44 -4.70 -18.36
C HIS A 181 0.81 -3.81 -18.54
N ALA A 182 1.86 -4.36 -19.17
CA ALA A 182 3.13 -3.65 -19.43
C ALA A 182 3.86 -3.14 -18.15
N LEU A 183 3.49 -3.64 -16.99
CA LEU A 183 4.19 -3.40 -15.72
C LEU A 183 5.19 -4.53 -15.51
N GLN A 184 6.42 -4.37 -16.02
CA GLN A 184 7.44 -5.39 -15.95
C GLN A 184 8.00 -5.51 -14.52
N PRO A 185 7.84 -6.67 -13.82
CA PRO A 185 8.44 -6.89 -12.51
C PRO A 185 9.96 -6.73 -12.55
N LYS A 186 10.50 -5.93 -11.62
CA LYS A 186 11.94 -5.62 -11.52
C LYS A 186 12.57 -6.13 -10.24
N SER A 187 11.78 -6.21 -9.18
CA SER A 187 12.21 -6.87 -7.94
C SER A 187 11.02 -7.47 -7.21
N VAL A 188 11.27 -8.57 -6.54
CA VAL A 188 10.38 -9.17 -5.54
C VAL A 188 11.17 -9.30 -4.25
N THR A 189 10.59 -8.83 -3.15
CA THR A 189 11.14 -9.03 -1.80
C THR A 189 10.19 -9.94 -1.03
N LEU A 190 10.61 -11.15 -0.70
CA LEU A 190 9.88 -12.08 0.14
C LEU A 190 10.01 -11.68 1.60
N ILE A 191 8.90 -11.57 2.32
CA ILE A 191 8.86 -11.16 3.73
C ILE A 191 8.66 -12.40 4.59
N TYR A 192 9.66 -12.69 5.40
CA TYR A 192 9.67 -13.81 6.35
C TYR A 192 9.37 -13.26 7.75
N PRO A 193 8.40 -13.81 8.49
CA PRO A 193 8.12 -13.36 9.84
C PRO A 193 9.30 -13.64 10.79
N LYS A 194 9.93 -14.84 10.67
CA LYS A 194 11.07 -15.28 11.49
C LYS A 194 11.95 -16.26 10.69
N PRO A 195 13.21 -16.50 11.11
CA PRO A 195 14.04 -17.56 10.52
C PRO A 195 13.33 -18.91 10.54
N GLY A 196 13.51 -19.72 9.50
CA GLY A 196 12.91 -21.05 9.38
C GLY A 196 11.38 -21.08 9.14
N ARG A 197 10.70 -19.93 9.08
CA ARG A 197 9.30 -19.84 8.68
C ARG A 197 9.19 -19.59 7.17
N GLN A 198 8.06 -19.96 6.59
CA GLN A 198 7.75 -19.62 5.20
C GLN A 198 7.48 -18.12 5.08
N ALA A 199 7.77 -17.54 3.91
CA ALA A 199 7.39 -16.19 3.58
C ALA A 199 5.85 -16.10 3.52
N ASP A 200 5.28 -15.09 4.17
CA ASP A 200 3.83 -14.87 4.23
C ASP A 200 3.38 -13.85 3.19
N THR A 201 4.16 -12.80 3.01
CA THR A 201 3.88 -11.71 2.07
C THR A 201 5.09 -11.45 1.17
N PHE A 202 4.86 -10.76 0.06
CA PHE A 202 5.91 -10.25 -0.80
C PHE A 202 5.63 -8.80 -1.20
N ILE A 203 6.68 -8.05 -1.45
CA ILE A 203 6.60 -6.73 -2.09
C ILE A 203 7.15 -6.87 -3.50
N VAL A 204 6.39 -6.43 -4.50
CA VAL A 204 6.82 -6.34 -5.89
C VAL A 204 7.03 -4.89 -6.28
N THR A 205 8.12 -4.64 -7.01
CA THR A 205 8.32 -3.39 -7.77
C THR A 205 8.33 -3.73 -9.25
N ALA A 206 7.45 -3.08 -10.02
CA ALA A 206 7.39 -3.20 -11.47
C ALA A 206 7.62 -1.84 -12.13
N VAL A 207 8.03 -1.84 -13.40
CA VAL A 207 8.29 -0.62 -14.18
C VAL A 207 7.45 -0.66 -15.45
N LYS A 208 6.70 0.40 -15.73
CA LYS A 208 5.95 0.54 -16.98
C LYS A 208 6.89 0.61 -18.17
N GLY A 209 6.67 -0.23 -19.18
CA GLY A 209 7.55 -0.35 -20.36
C GLY A 209 8.95 -0.89 -20.04
N GLY A 210 9.17 -1.47 -18.86
CA GLY A 210 10.46 -2.00 -18.43
C GLY A 210 10.91 -3.20 -19.28
N ARG A 211 12.24 -3.38 -19.42
CA ARG A 211 12.82 -4.58 -20.07
C ARG A 211 12.73 -5.78 -19.13
N PRO A 212 12.72 -7.03 -19.62
CA PRO A 212 12.79 -8.23 -18.79
C PRO A 212 13.99 -8.25 -17.83
N GLY A 213 13.87 -9.03 -16.76
CA GLY A 213 14.88 -9.17 -15.72
C GLY A 213 14.38 -8.68 -14.36
N MET A 214 14.44 -9.57 -13.36
CA MET A 214 13.92 -9.34 -12.02
C MET A 214 14.96 -9.79 -10.97
N LYS A 215 15.08 -9.02 -9.88
CA LYS A 215 15.86 -9.40 -8.70
C LYS A 215 14.93 -10.03 -7.67
N LEU A 216 15.39 -11.09 -7.03
CA LEU A 216 14.71 -11.69 -5.89
C LEU A 216 15.48 -11.35 -4.62
N ASN A 217 14.79 -10.75 -3.66
CA ASN A 217 15.32 -10.38 -2.35
C ASN A 217 14.52 -11.07 -1.24
N SER A 218 15.03 -11.03 -0.03
CA SER A 218 14.32 -11.49 1.16
C SER A 218 14.52 -10.51 2.30
N LEU A 219 13.51 -10.40 3.17
CA LEU A 219 13.55 -9.66 4.42
C LEU A 219 12.99 -10.54 5.53
N THR A 220 13.79 -10.80 6.57
CA THR A 220 13.29 -11.43 7.79
C THR A 220 12.96 -10.34 8.81
N VAL A 221 11.71 -10.32 9.31
CA VAL A 221 11.24 -9.23 10.18
C VAL A 221 11.77 -9.36 11.60
N TYR A 222 11.67 -10.55 12.19
CA TYR A 222 12.08 -10.79 13.57
C TYR A 222 13.17 -11.86 13.66
N ASN A 223 14.06 -11.71 14.62
CA ASN A 223 15.02 -12.74 15.05
C ASN A 223 14.31 -13.87 15.80
N GLU A 224 15.01 -14.96 16.10
CA GLU A 224 14.46 -16.08 16.87
C GLU A 224 13.99 -15.67 18.26
N ASP A 225 14.69 -14.73 18.91
CA ASP A 225 14.35 -14.17 20.22
C ASP A 225 13.14 -13.21 20.21
N GLY A 226 12.58 -12.92 19.02
CA GLY A 226 11.45 -12.01 18.85
C GLY A 226 11.82 -10.54 18.73
N SER A 227 13.09 -10.17 18.84
CA SER A 227 13.55 -8.82 18.50
C SER A 227 13.45 -8.56 17.00
N MET A 228 13.28 -7.29 16.60
CA MET A 228 13.28 -6.94 15.18
C MET A 228 14.70 -7.02 14.61
N THR A 229 14.84 -7.54 13.38
CA THR A 229 16.14 -7.54 12.69
C THR A 229 16.58 -6.11 12.37
N ALA A 230 17.89 -5.87 12.29
CA ALA A 230 18.42 -4.55 11.94
C ALA A 230 17.93 -4.07 10.57
N GLU A 231 17.79 -4.98 9.60
CA GLU A 231 17.27 -4.66 8.27
C GLU A 231 15.80 -4.24 8.32
N ALA A 232 14.97 -4.99 9.05
CA ALA A 232 13.58 -4.63 9.24
C ALA A 232 13.45 -3.31 10.03
N ALA A 233 14.21 -3.11 11.11
CA ALA A 233 14.21 -1.87 11.87
C ALA A 233 14.50 -0.65 10.99
N LYS A 234 15.48 -0.76 10.10
CA LYS A 234 15.79 0.29 9.11
C LYS A 234 14.62 0.54 8.16
N MET A 235 13.95 -0.52 7.68
CA MET A 235 12.77 -0.38 6.83
C MET A 235 11.56 0.20 7.58
N TYR A 236 11.43 -0.05 8.89
CA TYR A 236 10.41 0.59 9.72
C TYR A 236 10.79 2.02 10.15
N GLY A 237 12.00 2.50 9.78
CA GLY A 237 12.48 3.82 10.18
C GLY A 237 12.91 3.89 11.66
N LYS A 238 13.16 2.75 12.28
CA LYS A 238 13.72 2.64 13.64
C LYS A 238 15.24 2.57 13.51
N ASN A 239 15.91 3.65 13.89
CA ASN A 239 17.38 3.72 13.99
C ASN A 239 17.84 3.23 15.36
#